data_831130670a5b8d7f6a2ec12e2ee04e3d
#
_entry.id   831130670a5b8d7f6a2ec12e2ee04e3d
#
_cell.length_a   1.000
_cell.length_b   1.000
_cell.length_c   1.000
_cell.angle_alpha   90.00
_cell.angle_beta   90.00
_cell.angle_gamma   90.00
#
_symmetry.space_group_name_H-M   'P 1'
#
loop_
_entity.id
_entity.type
_entity.pdbx_description
1 polymer ?
#
loop_
_entity_poly.entity_id
_entity_poly.type
_entity_poly.pdbx_seq_one_letter_code
_entity_poly.pdbx_strand_id
1 'polypeptide(L)'
;MDGGAAWVGWKQYGLATMAADKKSDGRTYYNAHAWVHKDSEMAAAYQDDDDSTDPFALLEGKTSCHTGWLKSAGMLLPMGYLISNGYADVVGDEDDIESLRDTIHAYFNADASRPDSGTTYYGYSGAVKCLSEGVGDVAFAKDSTVDGYCGNEDTSLNEDWCLPRDEYVALPAFGQAPSHPVMYNPEKINVQTRTAILNALLALNNEMYVVDYEVQGETYTGCYNLITHQVDSESNENACGGNILTNVLGTPGLVEANAQEHLGSYSSLIGSIPGISTYYDTKYEISS
;
A
#
# COMPACT_ATOMS: atom_id res chain seq x y z
N MET A 1 -3.78 9.05 -6.52
CA MET A 1 -4.90 8.04 -6.46
C MET A 1 -4.35 6.72 -5.96
N ASP A 2 -5.18 5.80 -5.44
CA ASP A 2 -4.72 4.48 -5.02
C ASP A 2 -4.29 3.60 -6.19
N GLY A 3 -3.57 2.49 -5.91
CA GLY A 3 -2.99 1.63 -6.93
C GLY A 3 -4.02 1.00 -7.87
N GLY A 4 -5.20 0.61 -7.36
CA GLY A 4 -6.26 0.03 -8.19
C GLY A 4 -6.85 1.05 -9.16
N ALA A 5 -7.21 2.25 -8.66
CA ALA A 5 -7.71 3.34 -9.51
C ALA A 5 -6.67 3.80 -10.54
N ALA A 6 -5.37 3.82 -10.15
CA ALA A 6 -4.28 4.17 -11.04
C ALA A 6 -4.11 3.13 -12.16
N TRP A 7 -4.19 1.84 -11.81
CA TRP A 7 -4.12 0.76 -12.78
C TRP A 7 -5.23 0.86 -13.83
N VAL A 8 -6.47 1.09 -13.39
CA VAL A 8 -7.62 1.31 -14.30
C VAL A 8 -7.39 2.54 -15.17
N GLY A 9 -7.01 3.67 -14.57
CA GLY A 9 -6.69 4.89 -15.29
C GLY A 9 -5.68 4.66 -16.42
N TRP A 10 -4.64 3.88 -16.13
CA TRP A 10 -3.62 3.55 -17.12
C TRP A 10 -4.10 2.58 -18.18
N LYS A 11 -4.70 1.44 -17.77
CA LYS A 11 -5.02 0.34 -18.69
C LYS A 11 -6.27 0.59 -19.53
N GLN A 12 -7.28 1.24 -18.96
CA GLN A 12 -8.59 1.41 -19.62
C GLN A 12 -8.78 2.81 -20.19
N TYR A 13 -8.29 3.82 -19.50
CA TYR A 13 -8.49 5.22 -19.89
C TYR A 13 -7.27 5.90 -20.52
N GLY A 14 -6.17 5.17 -20.72
CA GLY A 14 -4.97 5.70 -21.35
C GLY A 14 -4.29 6.83 -20.58
N LEU A 15 -4.53 6.93 -19.26
CA LEU A 15 -3.86 7.91 -18.43
C LEU A 15 -2.38 7.58 -18.28
N ALA A 16 -1.56 8.60 -18.22
CA ALA A 16 -0.12 8.48 -17.93
C ALA A 16 0.19 8.97 -16.51
N THR A 17 1.23 8.44 -15.91
CA THR A 17 1.76 8.90 -14.62
C THR A 17 2.81 9.98 -14.85
N MET A 18 2.80 11.07 -14.08
CA MET A 18 3.82 12.10 -14.13
C MET A 18 4.68 12.15 -12.86
N ALA A 19 4.10 11.84 -11.71
CA ALA A 19 4.79 11.81 -10.43
C ALA A 19 4.16 10.75 -9.52
N ALA A 20 4.88 10.33 -8.49
CA ALA A 20 4.38 9.47 -7.44
C ALA A 20 4.90 9.93 -6.07
N ASP A 21 4.14 9.67 -5.01
CA ASP A 21 4.62 9.89 -3.65
C ASP A 21 5.74 8.91 -3.32
N LYS A 22 6.72 9.36 -2.56
CA LYS A 22 7.81 8.51 -2.05
C LYS A 22 7.62 8.22 -0.56
N LYS A 23 8.24 7.16 -0.11
CA LYS A 23 8.39 6.82 1.30
C LYS A 23 9.62 7.55 1.88
N SER A 24 9.79 7.51 3.20
CA SER A 24 10.94 8.13 3.86
C SER A 24 12.29 7.57 3.40
N ASP A 25 12.31 6.31 2.94
CA ASP A 25 13.48 5.65 2.37
C ASP A 25 13.66 5.90 0.86
N GLY A 26 12.80 6.72 0.25
CA GLY A 26 12.83 7.10 -1.16
C GLY A 26 12.09 6.17 -2.11
N ARG A 27 11.60 5.00 -1.64
CA ARG A 27 10.81 4.08 -2.48
C ARG A 27 9.47 4.70 -2.87
N THR A 28 8.98 4.32 -4.07
CA THR A 28 7.65 4.67 -4.57
C THR A 28 6.68 3.50 -4.51
N TYR A 29 6.95 2.54 -3.65
CA TYR A 29 6.15 1.34 -3.44
C TYR A 29 6.31 0.84 -2.01
N TYR A 30 5.47 -0.09 -1.63
CA TYR A 30 5.63 -0.95 -0.46
C TYR A 30 5.46 -2.40 -0.87
N ASN A 31 6.16 -3.30 -0.18
CA ASN A 31 6.07 -4.72 -0.46
C ASN A 31 4.87 -5.35 0.25
N ALA A 32 4.27 -6.36 -0.39
CA ALA A 32 3.27 -7.21 0.23
C ALA A 32 3.95 -8.49 0.72
N HIS A 33 3.74 -8.83 1.99
CA HIS A 33 4.32 -10.01 2.63
C HIS A 33 3.25 -10.89 3.27
N ALA A 34 3.57 -12.18 3.37
CA ALA A 34 2.98 -13.05 4.36
C ALA A 34 3.79 -12.91 5.65
N TRP A 35 3.12 -12.54 6.72
CA TRP A 35 3.66 -12.51 8.08
C TRP A 35 3.21 -13.77 8.80
N VAL A 36 4.15 -14.49 9.39
CA VAL A 36 3.92 -15.75 10.09
C VAL A 36 4.61 -15.73 11.45
N HIS A 37 4.22 -16.63 12.34
CA HIS A 37 4.92 -16.83 13.62
C HIS A 37 6.30 -17.45 13.35
N LYS A 38 7.32 -17.06 14.12
CA LYS A 38 8.70 -17.54 13.97
C LYS A 38 8.84 -19.07 14.10
N ASP A 39 7.98 -19.69 14.90
CA ASP A 39 7.99 -21.14 15.13
C ASP A 39 7.12 -21.93 14.13
N SER A 40 6.59 -21.23 13.09
CA SER A 40 5.81 -21.89 12.04
C SER A 40 6.70 -22.66 11.06
N GLU A 41 6.15 -23.71 10.44
CA GLU A 41 6.85 -24.45 9.37
C GLU A 41 7.22 -23.58 8.18
N MET A 42 6.43 -22.55 7.88
CA MET A 42 6.70 -21.57 6.82
C MET A 42 7.93 -20.71 7.16
N ALA A 43 8.07 -20.27 8.41
CA ALA A 43 9.25 -19.53 8.88
C ALA A 43 10.49 -20.45 8.88
N ALA A 44 10.35 -21.70 9.33
CA ALA A 44 11.44 -22.67 9.30
C ALA A 44 11.91 -22.94 7.87
N ALA A 45 11.01 -23.16 6.92
CA ALA A 45 11.33 -23.37 5.52
C ALA A 45 12.02 -22.14 4.88
N TYR A 46 11.60 -20.94 5.25
CA TYR A 46 12.21 -19.69 4.74
C TYR A 46 13.62 -19.45 5.30
N GLN A 47 13.88 -19.91 6.53
CA GLN A 47 15.17 -19.72 7.21
C GLN A 47 16.13 -20.87 6.98
N ASP A 48 15.70 -21.94 6.32
CA ASP A 48 16.55 -23.07 5.97
C ASP A 48 17.51 -22.71 4.81
N ASP A 49 18.81 -22.91 5.03
CA ASP A 49 19.85 -22.57 4.07
C ASP A 49 19.86 -23.51 2.83
N ASP A 50 19.09 -24.59 2.83
CA ASP A 50 19.14 -25.57 1.74
C ASP A 50 18.09 -25.37 0.63
N ASP A 51 17.22 -24.36 0.77
CA ASP A 51 16.13 -24.05 -0.16
C ASP A 51 15.27 -25.27 -0.57
N SER A 52 15.25 -26.32 0.24
CA SER A 52 14.60 -27.59 -0.10
C SER A 52 13.07 -27.52 -0.04
N THR A 53 12.56 -26.56 0.70
CA THR A 53 11.12 -26.39 0.91
C THR A 53 10.71 -24.94 0.61
N ASP A 54 9.79 -24.79 -0.33
CA ASP A 54 9.23 -23.48 -0.67
C ASP A 54 8.22 -23.03 0.40
N PRO A 55 8.48 -21.92 1.13
CA PRO A 55 7.58 -21.45 2.17
C PRO A 55 6.19 -21.06 1.64
N PHE A 56 6.06 -20.71 0.36
CA PHE A 56 4.76 -20.40 -0.25
C PHE A 56 3.90 -21.63 -0.48
N ALA A 57 4.52 -22.77 -0.80
CA ALA A 57 3.79 -24.03 -0.92
C ALA A 57 3.16 -24.49 0.42
N LEU A 58 3.75 -24.08 1.54
CA LEU A 58 3.24 -24.39 2.89
C LEU A 58 2.05 -23.50 3.33
N LEU A 59 1.66 -22.52 2.52
CA LEU A 59 0.49 -21.67 2.80
C LEU A 59 -0.84 -22.39 2.52
N GLU A 60 -0.82 -23.44 1.69
CA GLU A 60 -2.00 -24.22 1.37
C GLU A 60 -2.65 -24.82 2.64
N GLY A 61 -3.95 -24.69 2.76
CA GLY A 61 -4.73 -25.20 3.91
C GLY A 61 -4.60 -24.40 5.20
N LYS A 62 -3.77 -23.34 5.25
CA LYS A 62 -3.63 -22.48 6.44
C LYS A 62 -4.82 -21.55 6.62
N THR A 63 -5.04 -21.08 7.85
CA THR A 63 -5.99 -20.02 8.12
C THR A 63 -5.34 -18.67 7.85
N SER A 64 -5.85 -17.95 6.84
CA SER A 64 -5.28 -16.67 6.41
C SER A 64 -6.05 -15.46 6.93
N CYS A 65 -5.31 -14.43 7.35
CA CYS A 65 -5.83 -13.14 7.80
C CYS A 65 -5.55 -12.07 6.73
N HIS A 66 -6.60 -11.63 6.03
CA HIS A 66 -6.52 -10.59 5.02
C HIS A 66 -6.90 -9.22 5.59
N THR A 67 -6.39 -8.14 5.00
CA THR A 67 -6.70 -6.77 5.45
C THR A 67 -8.10 -6.28 5.06
N GLY A 68 -8.79 -7.00 4.22
CA GLY A 68 -10.13 -6.68 3.72
C GLY A 68 -10.28 -6.96 2.23
N TRP A 69 -11.52 -6.94 1.76
CA TRP A 69 -11.86 -7.29 0.37
C TRP A 69 -11.16 -6.36 -0.63
N LEU A 70 -10.46 -6.95 -1.59
CA LEU A 70 -9.74 -6.30 -2.70
C LEU A 70 -8.65 -5.28 -2.28
N LYS A 71 -8.12 -5.40 -1.05
CA LYS A 71 -6.97 -4.60 -0.63
C LYS A 71 -5.68 -5.09 -1.27
N SER A 72 -4.86 -4.15 -1.81
CA SER A 72 -3.67 -4.49 -2.61
C SER A 72 -2.70 -5.44 -1.89
N ALA A 73 -2.05 -5.01 -0.81
CA ALA A 73 -1.04 -5.83 -0.14
C ALA A 73 -1.62 -6.97 0.72
N GLY A 74 -2.86 -6.80 1.19
CA GLY A 74 -3.49 -7.79 2.05
C GLY A 74 -4.30 -8.87 1.32
N MET A 75 -4.49 -8.73 -0.01
CA MET A 75 -5.28 -9.72 -0.77
C MET A 75 -4.86 -9.81 -2.24
N LEU A 76 -4.90 -8.71 -3.02
CA LEU A 76 -4.72 -8.78 -4.47
C LEU A 76 -3.32 -9.25 -4.87
N LEU A 77 -2.27 -8.72 -4.25
CA LEU A 77 -0.90 -9.12 -4.56
C LEU A 77 -0.58 -10.55 -4.10
N PRO A 78 -0.90 -10.96 -2.84
CA PRO A 78 -0.73 -12.35 -2.43
C PRO A 78 -1.48 -13.33 -3.35
N MET A 79 -2.76 -13.11 -3.58
CA MET A 79 -3.56 -14.02 -4.43
C MET A 79 -3.09 -14.00 -5.88
N GLY A 80 -2.81 -12.82 -6.44
CA GLY A 80 -2.28 -12.71 -7.79
C GLY A 80 -0.96 -13.45 -7.97
N TYR A 81 -0.07 -13.39 -6.98
CA TYR A 81 1.17 -14.16 -6.97
C TYR A 81 0.89 -15.67 -6.89
N LEU A 82 0.06 -16.10 -5.96
CA LEU A 82 -0.24 -17.52 -5.77
C LEU A 82 -0.92 -18.13 -7.01
N ILE A 83 -1.83 -17.41 -7.64
CA ILE A 83 -2.50 -17.86 -8.88
C ILE A 83 -1.51 -17.85 -10.04
N SER A 84 -0.78 -16.78 -10.28
CA SER A 84 0.13 -16.64 -11.43
C SER A 84 1.31 -17.61 -11.41
N ASN A 85 1.70 -18.09 -10.23
CA ASN A 85 2.78 -19.06 -10.06
C ASN A 85 2.27 -20.51 -9.87
N GLY A 86 0.95 -20.74 -9.98
CA GLY A 86 0.37 -22.07 -9.96
C GLY A 86 0.30 -22.72 -8.57
N TYR A 87 0.33 -21.93 -7.49
CA TYR A 87 0.07 -22.43 -6.13
C TYR A 87 -1.44 -22.58 -5.89
N ALA A 88 -2.24 -21.64 -6.39
CA ALA A 88 -3.69 -21.65 -6.22
C ALA A 88 -4.39 -21.69 -7.58
N ASP A 89 -5.30 -22.64 -7.75
CA ASP A 89 -6.19 -22.72 -8.92
C ASP A 89 -7.42 -21.82 -8.72
N VAL A 90 -7.83 -21.11 -9.76
CA VAL A 90 -9.08 -20.33 -9.73
C VAL A 90 -10.28 -21.27 -9.61
N VAL A 91 -11.14 -21.01 -8.62
CA VAL A 91 -12.39 -21.74 -8.42
C VAL A 91 -13.55 -20.85 -8.82
N GLY A 92 -14.31 -21.29 -9.83
CA GLY A 92 -15.46 -20.56 -10.35
C GLY A 92 -15.23 -19.98 -11.73
N ASP A 93 -15.86 -18.83 -12.01
CA ASP A 93 -15.78 -18.14 -13.29
C ASP A 93 -14.59 -17.17 -13.28
N GLU A 94 -13.70 -17.28 -14.26
CA GLU A 94 -12.52 -16.42 -14.41
C GLU A 94 -12.88 -14.94 -14.67
N ASP A 95 -14.09 -14.67 -15.15
CA ASP A 95 -14.58 -13.31 -15.39
C ASP A 95 -15.38 -12.71 -14.21
N ASP A 96 -15.59 -13.49 -13.13
CA ASP A 96 -16.33 -13.06 -11.94
C ASP A 96 -15.39 -12.83 -10.75
N ILE A 97 -15.39 -11.60 -10.21
CA ILE A 97 -14.60 -11.23 -9.03
C ILE A 97 -14.97 -12.02 -7.76
N GLU A 98 -16.21 -12.50 -7.65
CA GLU A 98 -16.65 -13.31 -6.51
C GLU A 98 -15.97 -14.68 -6.48
N SER A 99 -15.51 -15.19 -7.64
CA SER A 99 -14.68 -16.41 -7.73
C SER A 99 -13.37 -16.31 -6.92
N LEU A 100 -12.88 -15.10 -6.66
CA LEU A 100 -11.74 -14.91 -5.75
C LEU A 100 -12.05 -15.36 -4.32
N ARG A 101 -13.30 -15.24 -3.85
CA ARG A 101 -13.70 -15.72 -2.50
C ARG A 101 -13.60 -17.23 -2.41
N ASP A 102 -14.11 -17.92 -3.42
CA ASP A 102 -14.09 -19.37 -3.47
C ASP A 102 -12.65 -19.89 -3.64
N THR A 103 -11.86 -19.20 -4.47
CA THR A 103 -10.41 -19.47 -4.62
C THR A 103 -9.66 -19.36 -3.31
N ILE A 104 -9.88 -18.27 -2.53
CA ILE A 104 -9.26 -18.08 -1.20
C ILE A 104 -9.66 -19.22 -0.26
N HIS A 105 -10.94 -19.60 -0.19
CA HIS A 105 -11.42 -20.68 0.68
C HIS A 105 -10.91 -22.05 0.25
N ALA A 106 -10.76 -22.28 -1.05
CA ALA A 106 -10.25 -23.57 -1.55
C ALA A 106 -8.76 -23.72 -1.32
N TYR A 107 -7.97 -22.64 -1.47
CA TYR A 107 -6.52 -22.67 -1.28
C TYR A 107 -6.13 -22.63 0.21
N PHE A 108 -6.67 -21.72 0.99
CA PHE A 108 -6.39 -21.63 2.43
C PHE A 108 -7.29 -22.59 3.20
N ASN A 109 -8.37 -22.10 3.75
CA ASN A 109 -9.44 -22.91 4.33
C ASN A 109 -10.71 -22.06 4.50
N ALA A 110 -11.79 -22.67 4.99
CA ALA A 110 -13.07 -22.00 5.18
C ALA A 110 -13.04 -20.86 6.23
N ASP A 111 -12.06 -20.87 7.14
CA ASP A 111 -11.92 -19.87 8.20
C ASP A 111 -11.05 -18.67 7.78
N ALA A 112 -10.58 -18.65 6.53
CA ALA A 112 -9.83 -17.54 5.96
C ALA A 112 -10.59 -16.20 6.16
N SER A 113 -9.96 -15.26 6.90
CA SER A 113 -10.60 -14.00 7.29
C SER A 113 -10.53 -12.96 6.17
N ARG A 114 -11.69 -12.50 5.71
CA ARG A 114 -11.85 -11.41 4.72
C ARG A 114 -12.72 -10.31 5.33
N PRO A 115 -12.19 -9.57 6.32
CA PRO A 115 -12.97 -8.73 7.19
C PRO A 115 -13.56 -7.53 6.45
N ASP A 116 -14.77 -7.16 6.84
CA ASP A 116 -15.42 -5.92 6.41
C ASP A 116 -14.88 -4.71 7.20
N SER A 117 -14.99 -3.53 6.60
CA SER A 117 -14.59 -2.28 7.25
C SER A 117 -15.33 -2.10 8.60
N GLY A 118 -14.56 -1.73 9.62
CA GLY A 118 -15.08 -1.53 10.98
C GLY A 118 -15.14 -2.79 11.84
N THR A 119 -14.73 -3.96 11.34
CA THR A 119 -14.60 -5.19 12.14
C THR A 119 -13.23 -5.30 12.79
N THR A 120 -13.09 -6.19 13.78
CA THR A 120 -11.89 -6.33 14.63
C THR A 120 -10.60 -6.59 13.84
N TYR A 121 -10.67 -7.39 12.78
CA TYR A 121 -9.49 -7.80 12.02
C TYR A 121 -9.33 -7.05 10.69
N TYR A 122 -10.05 -5.96 10.48
CA TYR A 122 -9.93 -5.14 9.28
C TYR A 122 -8.68 -4.27 9.29
N GLY A 123 -8.10 -4.08 8.10
CA GLY A 123 -6.93 -3.23 7.89
C GLY A 123 -5.61 -3.93 8.24
N TYR A 124 -4.53 -3.19 8.15
CA TYR A 124 -3.19 -3.73 8.39
C TYR A 124 -3.00 -4.19 9.84
N SER A 125 -3.39 -3.36 10.80
CA SER A 125 -3.34 -3.71 12.22
C SER A 125 -4.21 -4.93 12.52
N GLY A 126 -5.42 -4.98 11.94
CA GLY A 126 -6.35 -6.08 12.14
C GLY A 126 -5.84 -7.41 11.62
N ALA A 127 -5.20 -7.45 10.45
CA ALA A 127 -4.62 -8.67 9.93
C ALA A 127 -3.48 -9.21 10.82
N VAL A 128 -2.57 -8.33 11.28
CA VAL A 128 -1.51 -8.73 12.22
C VAL A 128 -2.08 -9.12 13.59
N LYS A 129 -3.10 -8.41 14.08
CA LYS A 129 -3.82 -8.78 15.30
C LYS A 129 -4.40 -10.20 15.21
N CYS A 130 -5.00 -10.56 14.07
CA CYS A 130 -5.54 -11.90 13.82
C CYS A 130 -4.46 -12.99 13.95
N LEU A 131 -3.25 -12.73 13.43
CA LEU A 131 -2.09 -13.60 13.60
C LEU A 131 -1.63 -13.65 15.06
N SER A 132 -1.49 -12.49 15.71
CA SER A 132 -0.99 -12.38 17.10
C SER A 132 -1.89 -13.08 18.12
N GLU A 133 -3.20 -13.06 17.91
CA GLU A 133 -4.20 -13.72 18.76
C GLU A 133 -4.36 -15.23 18.42
N GLY A 134 -3.61 -15.76 17.44
CA GLY A 134 -3.67 -17.16 17.02
C GLY A 134 -4.98 -17.55 16.34
N VAL A 135 -5.72 -16.58 15.79
CA VAL A 135 -6.94 -16.81 15.01
C VAL A 135 -6.60 -17.30 13.62
N GLY A 136 -5.47 -16.86 13.07
CA GLY A 136 -4.95 -17.34 11.80
C GLY A 136 -3.46 -17.68 11.88
N ASP A 137 -3.01 -18.46 10.92
CA ASP A 137 -1.63 -18.95 10.78
C ASP A 137 -0.75 -17.99 10.00
N VAL A 138 -1.37 -17.15 9.15
CA VAL A 138 -0.67 -16.22 8.26
C VAL A 138 -1.46 -14.92 8.11
N ALA A 139 -0.77 -13.77 8.19
CA ALA A 139 -1.34 -12.45 7.95
C ALA A 139 -0.73 -11.80 6.71
N PHE A 140 -1.56 -11.31 5.80
CA PHE A 140 -1.11 -10.58 4.62
C PHE A 140 -1.14 -9.07 4.87
N ALA A 141 0.04 -8.45 4.85
CA ALA A 141 0.19 -7.03 5.11
C ALA A 141 1.41 -6.44 4.39
N LYS A 142 1.56 -5.13 4.45
CA LYS A 142 2.75 -4.45 3.92
C LYS A 142 3.96 -4.65 4.82
N ASP A 143 5.16 -4.46 4.24
CA ASP A 143 6.45 -4.61 4.89
C ASP A 143 6.59 -3.85 6.23
N SER A 144 6.06 -2.64 6.33
CA SER A 144 6.17 -1.80 7.53
C SER A 144 5.09 -2.04 8.60
N THR A 145 4.21 -3.06 8.43
CA THR A 145 3.05 -3.19 9.32
C THR A 145 3.45 -3.63 10.71
N VAL A 146 4.21 -4.72 10.83
CA VAL A 146 4.60 -5.24 12.16
C VAL A 146 5.47 -4.23 12.90
N ASP A 147 6.45 -3.61 12.21
CA ASP A 147 7.30 -2.60 12.82
C ASP A 147 6.51 -1.37 13.28
N GLY A 148 5.49 -0.97 12.53
CA GLY A 148 4.65 0.18 12.85
C GLY A 148 3.73 0.01 14.05
N TYR A 149 3.31 -1.21 14.37
CA TYR A 149 2.38 -1.48 15.47
C TYR A 149 3.05 -2.21 16.65
N CYS A 150 4.05 -3.07 16.38
CA CYS A 150 4.64 -3.98 17.36
C CYS A 150 6.17 -3.84 17.48
N GLY A 151 6.79 -2.93 16.74
CA GLY A 151 8.25 -2.77 16.67
C GLY A 151 8.81 -1.55 17.40
N ASN A 152 8.05 -0.87 18.26
CA ASN A 152 8.56 0.27 19.00
C ASN A 152 9.62 -0.17 20.04
N GLU A 153 10.72 0.59 20.13
CA GLU A 153 11.75 0.37 21.17
C GLU A 153 11.16 0.52 22.57
N ASP A 154 10.30 1.52 22.77
CA ASP A 154 9.44 1.60 23.95
C ASP A 154 8.20 0.73 23.71
N THR A 155 8.22 -0.48 24.25
CA THR A 155 7.13 -1.46 24.09
C THR A 155 5.79 -1.01 24.66
N SER A 156 5.76 0.03 25.50
CA SER A 156 4.49 0.61 25.96
C SER A 156 3.72 1.37 24.87
N LEU A 157 4.38 1.66 23.73
CA LEU A 157 3.79 2.26 22.54
C LEU A 157 3.28 1.22 21.54
N ASN A 158 3.55 -0.06 21.77
CA ASN A 158 2.97 -1.13 20.96
C ASN A 158 1.50 -1.34 21.30
N GLU A 159 0.76 -1.89 20.34
CA GLU A 159 -0.63 -2.28 20.58
C GLU A 159 -0.69 -3.45 21.61
N ASP A 160 -1.70 -3.47 22.46
CA ASP A 160 -1.85 -4.46 23.54
C ASP A 160 -1.91 -5.93 23.06
N TRP A 161 -2.30 -6.15 21.79
CA TRP A 161 -2.37 -7.47 21.17
C TRP A 161 -1.04 -7.93 20.54
N CYS A 162 -0.01 -7.10 20.53
CA CYS A 162 1.27 -7.44 19.92
C CYS A 162 2.01 -8.56 20.69
N LEU A 163 2.54 -9.49 19.92
CA LEU A 163 3.64 -10.34 20.39
C LEU A 163 4.95 -9.55 20.35
N PRO A 164 6.03 -10.00 21.01
CA PRO A 164 7.35 -9.48 20.80
C PRO A 164 7.71 -9.40 19.30
N ARG A 165 8.41 -8.35 18.86
CA ARG A 165 8.70 -8.14 17.43
C ARG A 165 9.38 -9.33 16.75
N ASP A 166 10.23 -10.03 17.47
CA ASP A 166 10.99 -11.20 16.99
C ASP A 166 10.16 -12.48 16.87
N GLU A 167 8.91 -12.46 17.33
CA GLU A 167 7.95 -13.55 17.09
C GLU A 167 7.38 -13.55 15.67
N TYR A 168 7.58 -12.46 14.91
CA TYR A 168 7.04 -12.33 13.56
C TYR A 168 8.13 -12.46 12.51
N VAL A 169 7.89 -13.28 11.50
CA VAL A 169 8.74 -13.45 10.32
C VAL A 169 7.96 -13.01 9.08
N ALA A 170 8.57 -12.12 8.28
CA ALA A 170 8.07 -11.80 6.96
C ALA A 170 8.64 -12.80 5.95
N LEU A 171 7.81 -13.57 5.27
CA LEU A 171 8.21 -14.40 4.14
C LEU A 171 8.63 -13.49 2.95
N PRO A 172 9.26 -14.01 1.90
CA PRO A 172 9.61 -13.21 0.73
C PRO A 172 8.41 -12.38 0.21
N ALA A 173 8.69 -11.22 -0.39
CA ALA A 173 7.62 -10.37 -0.90
C ALA A 173 6.89 -11.02 -2.08
N PHE A 174 5.57 -11.01 -2.06
CA PHE A 174 4.74 -11.41 -3.21
C PHE A 174 4.88 -10.43 -4.38
N GLY A 175 5.05 -9.16 -4.09
CA GLY A 175 5.17 -8.10 -5.08
C GLY A 175 5.04 -6.72 -4.45
N GLN A 176 5.03 -5.72 -5.31
CA GLN A 176 5.05 -4.32 -4.92
C GLN A 176 3.70 -3.64 -5.20
N ALA A 177 3.12 -3.04 -4.17
CA ALA A 177 2.00 -2.12 -4.34
C ALA A 177 2.56 -0.72 -4.62
N PRO A 178 2.13 -0.07 -5.71
CA PRO A 178 2.59 1.27 -6.04
C PRO A 178 2.12 2.27 -4.99
N SER A 179 2.94 3.27 -4.72
CA SER A 179 2.51 4.45 -3.97
C SER A 179 1.53 5.29 -4.82
N HIS A 180 0.98 6.37 -4.26
CA HIS A 180 -0.07 7.12 -4.93
C HIS A 180 0.48 7.95 -6.09
N PRO A 181 0.14 7.65 -7.36
CA PRO A 181 0.59 8.43 -8.49
C PRO A 181 -0.28 9.67 -8.74
N VAL A 182 0.35 10.68 -9.30
CA VAL A 182 -0.30 11.81 -9.97
C VAL A 182 -0.41 11.46 -11.45
N MET A 183 -1.63 11.32 -11.93
CA MET A 183 -1.90 10.91 -13.32
C MET A 183 -2.46 12.07 -14.14
N TYR A 184 -2.30 11.98 -15.45
CA TYR A 184 -2.81 12.98 -16.41
C TYR A 184 -3.28 12.31 -17.69
N ASN A 185 -4.13 13.00 -18.44
CA ASN A 185 -4.54 12.57 -19.77
C ASN A 185 -3.56 13.15 -20.82
N PRO A 186 -2.75 12.31 -21.50
CA PRO A 186 -1.74 12.77 -22.46
C PRO A 186 -2.34 13.35 -23.75
N GLU A 187 -3.62 13.08 -24.04
CA GLU A 187 -4.32 13.69 -25.17
C GLU A 187 -4.75 15.14 -24.88
N LYS A 188 -4.94 15.48 -23.59
CA LYS A 188 -5.42 16.81 -23.15
C LYS A 188 -4.30 17.70 -22.63
N ILE A 189 -3.21 17.13 -22.15
CA ILE A 189 -2.09 17.86 -21.56
C ILE A 189 -0.84 17.65 -22.42
N ASN A 190 -0.41 18.72 -23.08
CA ASN A 190 0.80 18.68 -23.91
C ASN A 190 2.08 18.59 -23.05
N VAL A 191 3.22 18.30 -23.70
CA VAL A 191 4.51 18.09 -23.03
C VAL A 191 4.97 19.31 -22.23
N GLN A 192 4.77 20.54 -22.75
CA GLN A 192 5.19 21.76 -22.04
C GLN A 192 4.37 21.95 -20.75
N THR A 193 3.05 21.79 -20.83
CA THR A 193 2.16 21.87 -19.67
C THR A 193 2.47 20.76 -18.66
N ARG A 194 2.66 19.52 -19.12
CA ARG A 194 3.06 18.39 -18.27
C ARG A 194 4.36 18.72 -17.52
N THR A 195 5.38 19.23 -18.23
CA THR A 195 6.67 19.58 -17.62
C THR A 195 6.54 20.70 -16.59
N ALA A 196 5.73 21.74 -16.89
CA ALA A 196 5.48 22.82 -15.94
C ALA A 196 4.79 22.34 -14.67
N ILE A 197 3.77 21.49 -14.80
CA ILE A 197 3.07 20.88 -13.65
C ILE A 197 4.02 19.99 -12.85
N LEU A 198 4.80 19.13 -13.52
CA LEU A 198 5.76 18.25 -12.86
C LEU A 198 6.79 19.06 -12.05
N ASN A 199 7.37 20.10 -12.66
CA ASN A 199 8.35 20.94 -11.97
C ASN A 199 7.75 21.64 -10.75
N ALA A 200 6.50 22.12 -10.84
CA ALA A 200 5.78 22.68 -9.70
C ALA A 200 5.54 21.66 -8.59
N LEU A 201 5.15 20.42 -8.93
CA LEU A 201 4.98 19.33 -7.97
C LEU A 201 6.30 18.94 -7.29
N LEU A 202 7.39 18.83 -8.07
CA LEU A 202 8.70 18.47 -7.51
C LEU A 202 9.31 19.60 -6.66
N ALA A 203 9.00 20.87 -6.97
CA ALA A 203 9.42 22.01 -6.16
C ALA A 203 8.88 21.92 -4.71
N LEU A 204 7.70 21.30 -4.50
CA LEU A 204 7.13 21.09 -3.17
C LEU A 204 8.00 20.23 -2.23
N ASN A 205 8.94 19.46 -2.78
CA ASN A 205 9.87 18.66 -1.98
C ASN A 205 10.83 19.52 -1.14
N ASN A 206 11.14 20.71 -1.63
CA ASN A 206 12.22 21.56 -1.09
C ASN A 206 11.69 22.83 -0.43
N GLU A 207 10.38 23.08 -0.52
CA GLU A 207 9.82 24.31 0.00
C GLU A 207 9.28 24.14 1.43
N MET A 208 10.11 24.51 2.35
CA MET A 208 9.64 25.03 3.63
C MET A 208 9.16 26.45 3.33
N TYR A 209 7.85 26.67 3.30
CA TYR A 209 7.31 28.02 3.17
C TYR A 209 7.43 28.76 4.49
N VAL A 210 8.67 29.15 4.81
CA VAL A 210 8.94 30.13 5.82
C VAL A 210 8.67 31.50 5.19
N VAL A 211 7.75 32.23 5.75
CA VAL A 211 7.45 33.59 5.29
C VAL A 211 7.64 34.56 6.44
N ASP A 212 8.26 35.68 6.11
CA ASP A 212 8.28 36.82 7.01
C ASP A 212 6.99 37.62 6.81
N TYR A 213 6.31 37.96 7.88
CA TYR A 213 5.11 38.77 7.85
C TYR A 213 5.19 39.88 8.91
N GLU A 214 4.55 41.00 8.66
CA GLU A 214 4.59 42.16 9.57
C GLU A 214 3.28 42.26 10.37
N VAL A 215 3.44 42.44 11.69
CA VAL A 215 2.33 42.77 12.60
C VAL A 215 2.75 44.00 13.40
N GLN A 216 1.99 45.10 13.25
CA GLN A 216 2.22 46.36 13.98
C GLN A 216 3.63 46.96 13.79
N GLY A 217 4.26 46.70 12.64
CA GLY A 217 5.59 47.21 12.31
C GLY A 217 6.78 46.37 12.81
N GLU A 218 6.48 45.21 13.37
CA GLU A 218 7.50 44.21 13.70
C GLU A 218 7.42 43.02 12.75
N THR A 219 8.56 42.49 12.33
CA THR A 219 8.65 41.34 11.42
C THR A 219 8.68 40.06 12.22
N TYR A 220 7.79 39.13 11.87
CA TYR A 220 7.69 37.79 12.43
C TYR A 220 7.94 36.77 11.33
N THR A 221 8.51 35.64 11.68
CA THR A 221 8.68 34.49 10.79
C THR A 221 7.67 33.41 11.14
N GLY A 222 6.93 32.90 10.15
CA GLY A 222 5.92 31.85 10.33
C GLY A 222 5.81 30.94 9.13
N CYS A 223 5.03 29.86 9.26
CA CYS A 223 4.77 28.89 8.23
C CYS A 223 3.53 29.26 7.41
N TYR A 224 3.70 29.54 6.14
CA TYR A 224 2.56 29.81 5.24
C TYR A 224 1.89 28.50 4.79
N ASN A 225 0.61 28.38 5.05
CA ASN A 225 -0.22 27.27 4.59
C ASN A 225 -0.85 27.60 3.23
N LEU A 226 -0.45 26.88 2.18
CA LEU A 226 -0.94 27.09 0.83
C LEU A 226 -2.41 26.79 0.61
N ILE A 227 -3.04 25.98 1.48
CA ILE A 227 -4.44 25.60 1.36
C ILE A 227 -5.33 26.62 2.03
N THR A 228 -4.97 27.00 3.25
CA THR A 228 -5.77 27.98 4.02
C THR A 228 -5.42 29.42 3.66
N HIS A 229 -4.32 29.65 2.94
CA HIS A 229 -3.75 30.97 2.67
C HIS A 229 -3.51 31.80 3.95
N GLN A 230 -3.18 31.11 5.04
CA GLN A 230 -2.92 31.73 6.35
C GLN A 230 -1.50 31.43 6.81
N VAL A 231 -0.93 32.36 7.56
CA VAL A 231 0.33 32.17 8.24
C VAL A 231 0.03 31.58 9.63
N ASP A 232 0.64 30.42 9.93
CA ASP A 232 0.63 29.86 11.26
C ASP A 232 1.75 30.53 12.09
N SER A 233 1.33 31.46 12.96
CA SER A 233 2.23 32.26 13.79
C SER A 233 2.71 31.55 15.06
N GLU A 234 2.13 30.37 15.38
CA GLU A 234 2.52 29.60 16.58
C GLU A 234 3.66 28.63 16.26
N SER A 235 3.94 28.37 14.99
CA SER A 235 5.04 27.52 14.57
C SER A 235 6.34 28.33 14.50
N ASN A 236 7.38 27.84 15.17
CA ASN A 236 8.74 28.37 14.99
C ASN A 236 9.32 27.87 13.65
N GLU A 237 10.39 28.51 13.17
CA GLU A 237 11.07 28.17 11.91
C GLU A 237 11.47 26.68 11.78
N ASN A 238 11.67 25.98 12.91
CA ASN A 238 11.94 24.54 12.95
C ASN A 238 10.67 23.68 12.88
N ALA A 239 9.50 24.24 13.10
CA ALA A 239 8.22 23.56 13.06
C ALA A 239 7.54 23.60 11.67
N CYS A 240 8.04 24.40 10.74
CA CYS A 240 7.63 24.37 9.33
C CYS A 240 8.05 23.08 8.60
N GLY A 241 8.58 22.09 9.31
CA GLY A 241 9.00 20.80 8.76
C GLY A 241 7.89 19.91 8.22
N GLY A 242 6.62 20.27 8.42
CA GLY A 242 5.51 19.69 7.72
C GLY A 242 5.17 20.52 6.50
N ASN A 243 5.82 20.28 5.38
CA ASN A 243 5.38 20.87 4.12
C ASN A 243 3.96 20.35 3.78
N ILE A 244 3.33 20.95 2.79
CA ILE A 244 1.99 20.57 2.34
C ILE A 244 1.88 19.07 2.00
N LEU A 245 2.98 18.46 1.53
CA LEU A 245 3.03 17.05 1.21
C LEU A 245 2.86 16.19 2.47
N THR A 246 3.56 16.50 3.54
CA THR A 246 3.47 15.76 4.80
C THR A 246 2.13 15.99 5.48
N ASN A 247 1.67 17.24 5.59
CA ASN A 247 0.48 17.59 6.37
C ASN A 247 -0.82 17.26 5.65
N VAL A 248 -0.84 17.31 4.32
CA VAL A 248 -2.07 17.13 3.53
C VAL A 248 -2.08 15.80 2.80
N LEU A 249 -0.97 15.42 2.17
CA LEU A 249 -0.88 14.19 1.38
C LEU A 249 -0.27 13.02 2.15
N GLY A 250 0.28 13.26 3.35
CA GLY A 250 0.89 12.24 4.20
C GLY A 250 2.12 11.59 3.56
N THR A 251 2.86 12.34 2.71
CA THR A 251 4.06 11.85 2.04
C THR A 251 5.25 12.76 2.31
N PRO A 252 6.45 12.23 2.52
CA PRO A 252 7.66 13.04 2.66
C PRO A 252 8.11 13.72 1.37
N GLY A 253 7.53 13.35 0.21
CA GLY A 253 7.90 13.98 -1.05
C GLY A 253 7.30 13.30 -2.27
N LEU A 254 7.53 13.91 -3.44
CA LEU A 254 7.16 13.42 -4.76
C LEU A 254 8.41 13.16 -5.61
N VAL A 255 8.33 12.21 -6.50
CA VAL A 255 9.34 11.95 -7.54
C VAL A 255 8.68 11.82 -8.90
N GLU A 256 9.42 12.10 -9.98
CA GLU A 256 8.94 11.81 -11.33
C GLU A 256 8.75 10.31 -11.49
N ALA A 257 7.64 9.91 -12.11
CA ALA A 257 7.30 8.52 -12.35
C ALA A 257 6.62 8.35 -13.71
N ASN A 258 6.76 7.17 -14.30
CA ASN A 258 5.98 6.76 -15.46
C ASN A 258 5.15 5.51 -15.16
N ALA A 259 4.04 5.34 -15.88
CA ALA A 259 3.08 4.29 -15.56
C ALA A 259 3.66 2.87 -15.72
N GLN A 260 4.51 2.65 -16.73
CA GLN A 260 5.06 1.31 -16.97
C GLN A 260 6.01 0.86 -15.85
N GLU A 261 6.87 1.74 -15.37
CA GLU A 261 7.80 1.42 -14.27
C GLU A 261 7.07 1.37 -12.92
N HIS A 262 6.14 2.30 -12.71
CA HIS A 262 5.46 2.45 -11.42
C HIS A 262 4.35 1.41 -11.19
N LEU A 263 3.61 1.03 -12.24
CA LEU A 263 2.45 0.15 -12.16
C LEU A 263 2.66 -1.24 -12.80
N GLY A 264 3.77 -1.45 -13.52
CA GLY A 264 3.97 -2.63 -14.37
C GLY A 264 3.98 -3.95 -13.58
N SER A 265 4.74 -4.02 -12.49
CA SER A 265 4.80 -5.22 -11.64
C SER A 265 3.48 -5.48 -10.91
N TYR A 266 2.83 -4.43 -10.42
CA TYR A 266 1.49 -4.51 -9.84
C TYR A 266 0.48 -5.06 -10.86
N SER A 267 0.52 -4.52 -12.09
CA SER A 267 -0.36 -4.93 -13.19
C SER A 267 -0.25 -6.42 -13.53
N SER A 268 0.97 -6.98 -13.53
CA SER A 268 1.17 -8.39 -13.87
C SER A 268 0.53 -9.34 -12.84
N LEU A 269 0.56 -8.98 -11.56
CA LEU A 269 0.00 -9.79 -10.50
C LEU A 269 -1.52 -9.65 -10.39
N ILE A 270 -2.04 -8.42 -10.36
CA ILE A 270 -3.49 -8.25 -10.23
C ILE A 270 -4.26 -8.70 -11.47
N GLY A 271 -3.61 -8.73 -12.63
CA GLY A 271 -4.19 -9.27 -13.86
C GLY A 271 -4.54 -10.76 -13.79
N SER A 272 -3.98 -11.50 -12.84
CA SER A 272 -4.29 -12.92 -12.59
C SER A 272 -5.51 -13.12 -11.67
N ILE A 273 -6.04 -12.05 -11.08
CA ILE A 273 -7.22 -12.12 -10.21
C ILE A 273 -8.48 -12.29 -11.07
N PRO A 274 -9.31 -13.30 -10.81
CA PRO A 274 -10.53 -13.51 -11.58
C PRO A 274 -11.44 -12.28 -11.53
N GLY A 275 -12.03 -11.91 -12.66
CA GLY A 275 -12.99 -10.81 -12.80
C GLY A 275 -12.52 -9.42 -12.43
N ILE A 276 -11.22 -9.20 -12.14
CA ILE A 276 -10.71 -7.90 -11.65
C ILE A 276 -10.94 -6.77 -12.65
N SER A 277 -10.75 -7.03 -13.93
CA SER A 277 -10.96 -6.03 -14.97
C SER A 277 -12.45 -5.64 -15.06
N THR A 278 -13.35 -6.61 -15.12
CA THR A 278 -14.80 -6.40 -15.15
C THR A 278 -15.30 -5.66 -13.91
N TYR A 279 -14.76 -6.03 -12.73
CA TYR A 279 -15.08 -5.35 -11.48
C TYR A 279 -14.68 -3.87 -11.51
N TYR A 280 -13.48 -3.55 -11.98
CA TYR A 280 -13.03 -2.17 -12.05
C TYR A 280 -13.74 -1.38 -13.14
N ASP A 281 -14.07 -1.99 -14.28
CA ASP A 281 -14.89 -1.37 -15.32
C ASP A 281 -16.22 -0.89 -14.75
N THR A 282 -16.90 -1.75 -14.01
CA THR A 282 -18.19 -1.43 -13.38
C THR A 282 -18.04 -0.37 -12.28
N LYS A 283 -16.97 -0.47 -11.46
CA LYS A 283 -16.76 0.44 -10.33
C LYS A 283 -16.42 1.86 -10.74
N TYR A 284 -15.68 2.02 -11.83
CA TYR A 284 -15.17 3.31 -12.31
C TYR A 284 -15.82 3.77 -13.61
N GLU A 285 -16.92 3.15 -14.01
CA GLU A 285 -17.68 3.57 -15.18
C GLU A 285 -18.07 5.04 -15.05
N ILE A 286 -17.49 5.87 -15.91
CA ILE A 286 -17.87 7.27 -16.03
C ILE A 286 -19.13 7.27 -16.88
N SER A 287 -20.28 7.50 -16.25
CA SER A 287 -21.52 7.77 -16.99
C SER A 287 -21.27 8.92 -17.96
N SER A 288 -21.26 8.57 -19.24
CA SER A 288 -21.11 9.47 -20.39
C SER A 288 -22.24 10.48 -20.46
#